data_3af292ee5eb717a6d600287e8408c0f8
#
_entry.id   3af292ee5eb717a6d600287e8408c0f8
#
_cell.length_a   1.000
_cell.length_b   1.000
_cell.length_c   1.000
_cell.angle_alpha   90.00
_cell.angle_beta   90.00
_cell.angle_gamma   90.00
#
_symmetry.space_group_name_H-M   'P 1'
#
loop_
_entity.id
_entity.type
_entity.pdbx_description
1 polymer ?
#
loop_
_entity_poly.entity_id
_entity_poly.type
_entity_poly.pdbx_seq_one_letter_code
_entity_poly.pdbx_strand_id
1 'polypeptide(L)'
;MSEKIHIDCCPICGGRNLHQALTAIDHLKTQESFEVWTCDDCGFKLTQDVPDEKEIGKYYESPDYISHTDTEQGLMNKLYHVARNMMLTAKAGHVTRATGFRQGWLLDIGSGTGYFAHLMT
;
A
#
# COMPACT_ATOMS: atom_id res chain seq x y z
N MET A 1 23.95 -13.37 -4.60
CA MET A 1 22.77 -13.30 -5.48
C MET A 1 21.57 -13.28 -4.54
N SER A 2 20.81 -12.20 -4.54
CA SER A 2 19.59 -12.13 -3.73
C SER A 2 18.57 -13.14 -4.28
N GLU A 3 18.05 -13.97 -3.41
CA GLU A 3 17.04 -14.95 -3.76
C GLU A 3 15.69 -14.23 -3.86
N LYS A 4 15.08 -14.25 -5.04
CA LYS A 4 13.74 -13.70 -5.24
C LYS A 4 12.70 -14.77 -4.98
N ILE A 5 11.60 -14.39 -4.34
CA ILE A 5 10.50 -15.28 -4.05
C ILE A 5 9.55 -15.29 -5.25
N HIS A 6 9.49 -16.42 -5.95
CA HIS A 6 8.52 -16.64 -7.03
C HIS A 6 7.23 -17.25 -6.50
N ILE A 7 6.08 -16.74 -6.95
CA ILE A 7 4.76 -17.18 -6.49
C ILE A 7 4.11 -18.01 -7.59
N ASP A 8 4.06 -19.33 -7.40
CA ASP A 8 3.53 -20.30 -8.39
C ASP A 8 2.02 -20.43 -8.38
N CYS A 9 1.37 -20.03 -7.28
CA CYS A 9 -0.09 -20.11 -7.15
C CYS A 9 -0.65 -18.89 -6.42
N CYS A 10 -1.86 -18.52 -6.79
CA CYS A 10 -2.54 -17.38 -6.17
C CYS A 10 -2.73 -17.60 -4.66
N PRO A 11 -2.24 -16.67 -3.79
CA PRO A 11 -2.35 -16.83 -2.34
C PRO A 11 -3.79 -16.71 -1.83
N ILE A 12 -4.73 -16.27 -2.67
CA ILE A 12 -6.13 -16.08 -2.28
C ILE A 12 -6.98 -17.30 -2.64
N CYS A 13 -6.90 -17.81 -3.89
CA CYS A 13 -7.76 -18.89 -4.35
C CYS A 13 -7.01 -20.20 -4.63
N GLY A 14 -5.66 -20.21 -4.55
CA GLY A 14 -4.83 -21.35 -4.87
C GLY A 14 -4.72 -21.67 -6.37
N GLY A 15 -5.35 -20.87 -7.24
CA GLY A 15 -5.30 -21.05 -8.70
C GLY A 15 -3.89 -20.84 -9.24
N ARG A 16 -3.57 -21.52 -10.35
CA ARG A 16 -2.25 -21.46 -11.00
C ARG A 16 -2.26 -20.66 -12.30
N ASN A 17 -3.40 -20.12 -12.69
CA ASN A 17 -3.54 -19.31 -13.89
C ASN A 17 -3.11 -17.88 -13.59
N LEU A 18 -1.79 -17.68 -13.47
CA LEU A 18 -1.17 -16.39 -13.22
C LEU A 18 -0.52 -15.89 -14.51
N HIS A 19 -0.76 -14.63 -14.87
CA HIS A 19 -0.08 -14.00 -16.01
C HIS A 19 0.35 -12.58 -15.66
N GLN A 20 1.39 -12.09 -16.35
CA GLN A 20 1.88 -10.73 -16.21
C GLN A 20 0.85 -9.73 -16.75
N ALA A 21 0.41 -8.81 -15.90
CA ALA A 21 -0.53 -7.77 -16.25
C ALA A 21 0.16 -6.46 -16.65
N LEU A 22 1.20 -6.07 -15.90
CA LEU A 22 2.00 -4.87 -16.19
C LEU A 22 3.38 -4.95 -15.52
N THR A 23 4.27 -4.05 -15.93
CA THR A 23 5.55 -3.80 -15.26
C THR A 23 5.50 -2.42 -14.60
N ALA A 24 5.88 -2.36 -13.33
CA ALA A 24 6.01 -1.13 -12.55
C ALA A 24 7.49 -0.84 -12.26
N ILE A 25 7.87 0.43 -12.25
CA ILE A 25 9.23 0.86 -11.92
C ILE A 25 9.21 1.55 -10.56
N ASP A 26 10.14 1.18 -9.69
CA ASP A 26 10.37 1.92 -8.44
C ASP A 26 11.08 3.25 -8.74
N HIS A 27 10.30 4.30 -8.92
CA HIS A 27 10.83 5.65 -9.17
C HIS A 27 11.36 6.34 -7.91
N LEU A 28 11.08 5.80 -6.72
CA LEU A 28 11.43 6.46 -5.46
C LEU A 28 12.87 6.17 -5.04
N LYS A 29 13.35 4.94 -5.25
CA LYS A 29 14.64 4.54 -4.69
C LYS A 29 15.53 3.76 -5.63
N THR A 30 15.10 2.58 -6.06
CA THR A 30 16.00 1.61 -6.70
C THR A 30 16.04 1.71 -8.21
N GLN A 31 15.03 2.33 -8.83
CA GLN A 31 14.79 2.32 -10.28
C GLN A 31 14.66 0.91 -10.88
N GLU A 32 14.45 -0.09 -10.00
CA GLU A 32 14.21 -1.46 -10.42
C GLU A 32 12.79 -1.64 -10.97
N SER A 33 12.66 -2.59 -11.88
CA SER A 33 11.36 -2.97 -12.46
C SER A 33 10.79 -4.18 -11.74
N PHE A 34 9.50 -4.13 -11.44
CA PHE A 34 8.72 -5.20 -10.82
C PHE A 34 7.57 -5.59 -11.71
N GLU A 35 7.33 -6.88 -11.83
CA GLU A 35 6.19 -7.41 -12.57
C GLU A 35 4.97 -7.55 -11.65
N VAL A 36 3.85 -6.99 -12.08
CA VAL A 36 2.55 -7.20 -11.43
C VAL A 36 1.79 -8.25 -12.24
N TRP A 37 1.45 -9.33 -11.58
CA TRP A 37 0.72 -10.44 -12.16
C TRP A 37 -0.73 -10.48 -11.70
N THR A 38 -1.60 -11.04 -12.52
CA THR A 38 -3.03 -11.19 -12.24
C THR A 38 -3.39 -12.68 -12.25
N CYS A 39 -4.20 -13.08 -11.30
CA CYS A 39 -4.82 -14.40 -11.30
C CYS A 39 -6.12 -14.37 -12.11
N ASP A 40 -6.21 -15.19 -13.15
CA ASP A 40 -7.41 -15.29 -13.99
C ASP A 40 -8.62 -15.87 -13.27
N ASP A 41 -8.36 -16.70 -12.24
CA ASP A 41 -9.44 -17.40 -11.53
C ASP A 41 -10.21 -16.47 -10.56
N CYS A 42 -9.53 -15.47 -9.95
CA CYS A 42 -10.15 -14.59 -8.95
C CYS A 42 -9.87 -13.09 -9.12
N GLY A 43 -9.07 -12.70 -10.11
CA GLY A 43 -8.72 -11.30 -10.36
C GLY A 43 -7.71 -10.68 -9.38
N PHE A 44 -7.18 -11.47 -8.42
CA PHE A 44 -6.18 -10.97 -7.48
C PHE A 44 -4.89 -10.57 -8.21
N LYS A 45 -4.32 -9.45 -7.80
CA LYS A 45 -3.05 -8.95 -8.34
C LYS A 45 -1.95 -9.06 -7.28
N LEU A 46 -0.77 -9.50 -7.73
CA LEU A 46 0.39 -9.65 -6.87
C LEU A 46 1.65 -9.15 -7.59
N THR A 47 2.65 -8.74 -6.84
CA THR A 47 3.99 -8.49 -7.37
C THR A 47 4.72 -9.84 -7.44
N GLN A 48 5.31 -10.15 -8.59
CA GLN A 48 6.05 -11.38 -8.79
C GLN A 48 7.53 -11.16 -8.52
N ASP A 49 8.27 -12.24 -8.21
CA ASP A 49 9.70 -12.23 -7.96
C ASP A 49 10.12 -11.18 -6.93
N VAL A 50 9.38 -11.14 -5.80
CA VAL A 50 9.64 -10.17 -4.74
C VAL A 50 10.94 -10.49 -4.00
N PRO A 51 11.65 -9.46 -3.49
CA PRO A 51 12.81 -9.65 -2.63
C PRO A 51 12.47 -10.48 -1.41
N ASP A 52 13.42 -11.27 -0.92
CA ASP A 52 13.26 -12.02 0.31
C ASP A 52 13.19 -11.08 1.55
N GLU A 53 12.92 -11.66 2.72
CA GLU A 53 12.78 -10.91 3.98
C GLU A 53 14.06 -10.15 4.37
N LYS A 54 15.23 -10.61 3.94
CA LYS A 54 16.51 -9.96 4.24
C LYS A 54 16.78 -8.74 3.36
N GLU A 55 16.28 -8.79 2.14
CA GLU A 55 16.51 -7.76 1.12
C GLU A 55 15.38 -6.72 1.07
N ILE A 56 14.16 -7.06 1.50
CA ILE A 56 12.99 -6.18 1.39
C ILE A 56 13.20 -4.84 2.13
N GLY A 57 13.96 -4.84 3.23
CA GLY A 57 14.22 -3.65 4.04
C GLY A 57 14.81 -2.49 3.23
N LYS A 58 15.71 -2.76 2.28
CA LYS A 58 16.37 -1.74 1.47
C LYS A 58 15.40 -0.87 0.66
N TYR A 59 14.23 -1.40 0.30
CA TYR A 59 13.19 -0.66 -0.46
C TYR A 59 12.44 0.34 0.41
N TYR A 60 12.45 0.16 1.73
CA TYR A 60 11.78 1.02 2.71
C TYR A 60 12.72 2.01 3.43
N GLU A 61 14.04 1.85 3.28
CA GLU A 61 15.06 2.73 3.86
C GLU A 61 15.30 3.95 2.97
N SER A 62 14.32 4.82 2.79
CA SER A 62 14.48 6.08 2.07
C SER A 62 14.20 7.27 2.98
N PRO A 63 15.04 8.35 2.94
CA PRO A 63 14.74 9.61 3.61
C PRO A 63 13.43 10.23 3.12
N ASP A 64 13.05 9.93 1.88
CA ASP A 64 11.81 10.40 1.27
C ASP A 64 10.60 9.51 1.61
N TYR A 65 10.84 8.29 2.09
CA TYR A 65 9.81 7.43 2.66
C TYR A 65 9.54 7.86 4.09
N ILE A 66 9.04 9.08 4.24
CA ILE A 66 8.59 9.61 5.52
C ILE A 66 7.28 8.92 5.87
N SER A 67 7.37 7.71 6.42
CA SER A 67 6.29 7.17 7.19
C SER A 67 6.25 7.95 8.52
N HIS A 68 5.56 9.12 8.49
CA HIS A 68 4.87 9.66 9.65
C HIS A 68 5.69 9.97 10.92
N THR A 69 6.78 10.73 10.80
CA THR A 69 7.27 11.47 11.95
C THR A 69 6.47 12.78 12.04
N ASP A 70 5.55 12.85 12.99
CA ASP A 70 4.89 14.09 13.42
C ASP A 70 5.95 15.02 14.05
N THR A 71 6.62 15.82 13.23
CA THR A 71 7.48 16.88 13.72
C THR A 71 6.62 18.13 13.92
N GLU A 72 6.38 18.47 15.16
CA GLU A 72 5.41 19.47 15.62
C GLU A 72 5.84 20.95 15.48
N GLN A 73 6.63 21.39 14.52
CA GLN A 73 7.03 22.80 14.48
C GLN A 73 6.99 23.42 13.09
N GLY A 74 6.19 24.50 12.95
CA GLY A 74 6.21 25.45 11.84
C GLY A 74 4.88 25.62 11.06
N LEU A 75 4.80 26.71 10.27
CA LEU A 75 3.64 27.06 9.46
C LEU A 75 3.34 25.99 8.39
N MET A 76 4.40 25.38 7.85
CA MET A 76 4.30 24.27 6.87
C MET A 76 3.61 23.04 7.48
N ASN A 77 3.84 22.79 8.77
CA ASN A 77 3.21 21.67 9.45
C ASN A 77 1.70 21.89 9.64
N LYS A 78 1.28 23.11 9.94
CA LYS A 78 -0.16 23.44 9.98
C LYS A 78 -0.84 23.21 8.63
N LEU A 79 -0.21 23.63 7.54
CA LEU A 79 -0.72 23.39 6.19
C LEU A 79 -0.80 21.91 5.87
N TYR A 80 0.22 21.15 6.25
CA TYR A 80 0.22 19.67 6.11
C TYR A 80 -0.93 19.02 6.87
N HIS A 81 -1.17 19.42 8.13
CA HIS A 81 -2.29 18.89 8.93
C HIS A 81 -3.65 19.20 8.31
N VAL A 82 -3.85 20.40 7.77
CA VAL A 82 -5.08 20.76 7.06
C VAL A 82 -5.27 19.88 5.81
N ALA A 83 -4.24 19.79 4.97
CA ALA A 83 -4.29 18.96 3.77
C ALA A 83 -4.54 17.48 4.11
N ARG A 84 -3.85 16.94 5.12
CA ARG A 84 -4.06 15.59 5.62
C ARG A 84 -5.52 15.36 6.04
N ASN A 85 -6.08 16.25 6.86
CA ASN A 85 -7.45 16.11 7.33
C ASN A 85 -8.47 16.16 6.18
N MET A 86 -8.25 17.02 5.19
CA MET A 86 -9.07 17.05 3.97
C MET A 86 -9.00 15.72 3.21
N MET A 87 -7.80 15.16 3.04
CA MET A 87 -7.61 13.87 2.37
C MET A 87 -8.25 12.72 3.15
N LEU A 88 -8.10 12.69 4.47
CA LEU A 88 -8.73 11.68 5.32
C LEU A 88 -10.26 11.74 5.22
N THR A 89 -10.84 12.93 5.25
CA THR A 89 -12.30 13.12 5.09
C THR A 89 -12.78 12.67 3.72
N ALA A 90 -12.03 13.00 2.66
CA ALA A 90 -12.34 12.55 1.30
C ALA A 90 -12.28 11.01 1.20
N LYS A 91 -11.24 10.38 1.79
CA LYS A 91 -11.08 8.92 1.84
C LYS A 91 -12.25 8.26 2.58
N ALA A 92 -12.68 8.80 3.73
CA ALA A 92 -13.85 8.32 4.47
C ALA A 92 -15.14 8.39 3.63
N GLY A 93 -15.33 9.49 2.92
CA GLY A 93 -16.45 9.65 2.00
C GLY A 93 -16.42 8.65 0.82
N HIS A 94 -15.24 8.29 0.32
CA HIS A 94 -15.09 7.25 -0.69
C HIS A 94 -15.47 5.86 -0.16
N VAL A 95 -14.98 5.51 1.04
CA VAL A 95 -15.32 4.23 1.67
C VAL A 95 -16.82 4.12 1.89
N THR A 96 -17.45 5.14 2.48
CA THR A 96 -18.90 5.17 2.71
C THR A 96 -19.71 5.02 1.42
N ARG A 97 -19.31 5.69 0.35
CA ARG A 97 -19.98 5.56 -0.96
C ARG A 97 -19.80 4.20 -1.59
N ALA A 98 -18.57 3.65 -1.53
CA ALA A 98 -18.25 2.37 -2.14
C ALA A 98 -18.96 1.20 -1.43
N THR A 99 -19.09 1.27 -0.10
CA THR A 99 -19.69 0.20 0.71
C THR A 99 -21.19 0.39 0.93
N GLY A 100 -21.70 1.62 0.86
CA GLY A 100 -23.06 1.98 1.26
C GLY A 100 -23.29 1.98 2.78
N PHE A 101 -22.27 1.60 3.58
CA PHE A 101 -22.38 1.53 5.04
C PHE A 101 -21.92 2.84 5.70
N ARG A 102 -22.67 3.26 6.73
CA ARG A 102 -22.29 4.37 7.61
C ARG A 102 -21.85 3.90 9.01
N GLN A 103 -22.07 2.64 9.31
CA GLN A 103 -21.69 1.98 10.57
C GLN A 103 -21.29 0.54 10.26
N GLY A 104 -20.32 0.00 11.00
CA GLY A 104 -19.83 -1.36 10.81
C GLY A 104 -18.45 -1.54 11.40
N TRP A 105 -17.85 -2.68 11.10
CA TRP A 105 -16.48 -2.98 11.47
C TRP A 105 -15.54 -2.58 10.32
N LEU A 106 -14.46 -1.86 10.64
CA LEU A 106 -13.41 -1.48 9.71
C LEU A 106 -12.10 -2.15 10.12
N LEU A 107 -11.47 -2.84 9.16
CA LEU A 107 -10.09 -3.32 9.27
C LEU A 107 -9.21 -2.51 8.33
N ASP A 108 -8.27 -1.75 8.88
CA ASP A 108 -7.28 -0.96 8.11
C ASP A 108 -5.91 -1.64 8.20
N ILE A 109 -5.55 -2.40 7.16
CA ILE A 109 -4.26 -3.10 7.07
C ILE A 109 -3.21 -2.11 6.58
N GLY A 110 -2.08 -2.00 7.30
CA GLY A 110 -1.05 -1.00 7.01
C GLY A 110 -1.47 0.41 7.39
N SER A 111 -2.23 0.55 8.48
CA SER A 111 -2.83 1.81 8.95
C SER A 111 -1.84 2.94 9.27
N GLY A 112 -0.53 2.66 9.30
CA GLY A 112 0.51 3.62 9.64
C GLY A 112 0.25 4.26 11.01
N THR A 113 0.00 5.59 11.03
CA THR A 113 -0.31 6.33 12.28
C THR A 113 -1.71 6.10 12.82
N GLY A 114 -2.57 5.36 12.12
CA GLY A 114 -3.94 5.08 12.54
C GLY A 114 -4.92 6.24 12.40
N TYR A 115 -4.53 7.40 11.86
CA TYR A 115 -5.41 8.57 11.73
C TYR A 115 -6.68 8.28 10.94
N PHE A 116 -6.61 7.43 9.91
CA PHE A 116 -7.80 7.09 9.13
C PHE A 116 -8.76 6.21 9.93
N ALA A 117 -8.25 5.18 10.60
CA ALA A 117 -9.06 4.33 11.47
C ALA A 117 -9.72 5.15 12.58
N HIS A 118 -8.97 6.09 13.21
CA HIS A 118 -9.51 7.00 14.24
C HIS A 118 -10.61 7.92 13.69
N LEU A 119 -10.48 8.44 12.46
CA LEU A 119 -11.52 9.29 11.86
C LEU A 119 -12.81 8.52 11.59
N MET A 120 -12.73 7.20 11.36
CA MET A 120 -13.86 6.34 11.03
C MET A 120 -14.62 5.84 12.27
N THR A 121 -14.12 6.11 13.49
CA THR A 121 -14.80 5.79 14.76
C THR A 121 -15.71 6.90 15.22
#